data_48efa98eb19bc91aa29d8075360c8323
#
_entry.id   48efa98eb19bc91aa29d8075360c8323
#
_cell.length_a   1.000
_cell.length_b   1.000
_cell.length_c   1.000
_cell.angle_alpha   90.00
_cell.angle_beta   90.00
_cell.angle_gamma   90.00
#
_symmetry.space_group_name_H-M   'P 1'
#
loop_
_entity.id
_entity.type
_entity.pdbx_description
1 polymer ?
#
loop_
_entity_poly.entity_id
_entity_poly.type
_entity_poly.pdbx_seq_one_letter_code
_entity_poly.pdbx_strand_id
1 'polypeptide(L)'
;TLEDADEYISKGEFAKGSFYKPTIITGLKNSAQTCQEEIFGPVLVVMSYDNEQDLIEQANDSCFGLAAGIWTENYRKAWKIARTLEVGTVWINTYKKFSISAPFGGFKDSGIGREKGRQGILSYMQQKSIYLGLNEQANPWAD
;
A
#
# COMPACT_ATOMS: atom_id res chain seq x y z
N THR A 1 -16.20 0.78 27.95
CA THR A 1 -16.62 1.83 27.00
C THR A 1 -15.44 2.72 26.64
N LEU A 2 -15.57 3.61 25.65
CA LEU A 2 -14.50 4.58 25.29
C LEU A 2 -14.22 5.57 26.43
N GLU A 3 -15.23 5.88 27.24
CA GLU A 3 -15.09 6.74 28.43
C GLU A 3 -14.24 6.08 29.53
N ASP A 4 -14.34 4.77 29.72
CA ASP A 4 -13.51 4.03 30.69
C ASP A 4 -12.03 4.04 30.26
N ALA A 5 -11.76 3.97 28.94
CA ALA A 5 -10.40 4.07 28.42
C ALA A 5 -9.78 5.45 28.65
N ASP A 6 -10.56 6.51 28.54
CA ASP A 6 -10.10 7.89 28.80
C ASP A 6 -9.69 8.10 30.26
N GLU A 7 -10.46 7.56 31.19
CA GLU A 7 -10.13 7.65 32.62
C GLU A 7 -8.85 6.85 32.94
N TYR A 8 -8.67 5.69 32.31
CA TYR A 8 -7.50 4.84 32.49
C TYR A 8 -6.23 5.46 31.91
N ILE A 9 -6.34 6.11 30.74
CA ILE A 9 -5.19 6.76 30.07
C ILE A 9 -4.83 8.09 30.76
N SER A 10 -5.80 8.87 31.24
CA SER A 10 -5.58 10.19 31.81
C SER A 10 -5.10 10.21 33.25
N LYS A 11 -5.24 9.08 33.97
CA LYS A 11 -4.86 8.96 35.38
C LYS A 11 -3.90 7.81 35.61
N GLY A 12 -2.90 7.99 36.45
CA GLY A 12 -2.01 6.95 36.91
C GLY A 12 -0.74 6.79 36.10
N GLU A 13 -0.25 5.56 35.99
CA GLU A 13 1.04 5.19 35.39
C GLU A 13 1.16 5.58 33.91
N PHE A 14 0.06 5.61 33.17
CA PHE A 14 0.01 5.90 31.75
C PHE A 14 -0.19 7.40 31.41
N ALA A 15 -0.40 8.27 32.41
CA ALA A 15 -0.68 9.69 32.19
C ALA A 15 0.43 10.47 31.43
N LYS A 16 1.64 9.93 31.41
CA LYS A 16 2.81 10.49 30.69
C LYS A 16 3.08 9.80 29.34
N GLY A 17 2.27 8.84 28.95
CA GLY A 17 2.41 8.11 27.68
C GLY A 17 1.89 8.93 26.49
N SER A 18 2.41 8.61 25.29
CA SER A 18 1.97 9.23 24.03
C SER A 18 0.78 8.47 23.45
N PHE A 19 -0.37 8.56 24.12
CA PHE A 19 -1.60 7.91 23.69
C PHE A 19 -2.45 8.87 22.85
N TYR A 20 -3.00 8.36 21.75
CA TYR A 20 -3.93 9.08 20.89
C TYR A 20 -5.21 8.24 20.71
N LYS A 21 -6.36 8.88 20.85
CA LYS A 21 -7.65 8.20 20.72
C LYS A 21 -7.94 7.83 19.25
N PRO A 22 -8.56 6.65 18.99
CA PRO A 22 -9.10 6.36 17.66
C PRO A 22 -10.02 7.49 17.20
N THR A 23 -9.70 8.08 16.05
CA THR A 23 -10.36 9.29 15.56
C THR A 23 -10.87 9.07 14.13
N ILE A 24 -12.11 9.44 13.87
CA ILE A 24 -12.71 9.45 12.53
C ILE A 24 -12.92 10.90 12.10
N ILE A 25 -12.42 11.25 10.94
CA ILE A 25 -12.54 12.58 10.35
C ILE A 25 -13.43 12.48 9.10
N THR A 26 -14.39 13.37 8.99
CA THR A 26 -15.32 13.46 7.85
C THR A 26 -15.37 14.88 7.31
N GLY A 27 -15.92 15.06 6.11
CA GLY A 27 -16.16 16.38 5.52
C GLY A 27 -14.91 17.06 4.95
N LEU A 28 -13.79 16.36 4.85
CA LEU A 28 -12.60 16.87 4.16
C LEU A 28 -12.70 16.64 2.65
N LYS A 29 -12.03 17.50 1.91
CA LYS A 29 -11.71 17.26 0.50
C LYS A 29 -10.44 16.41 0.40
N ASN A 30 -10.29 15.63 -0.68
CA ASN A 30 -9.10 14.78 -0.89
C ASN A 30 -7.79 15.59 -0.89
N SER A 31 -7.83 16.86 -1.30
CA SER A 31 -6.68 17.79 -1.29
C SER A 31 -6.26 18.28 0.10
N ALA A 32 -6.99 17.93 1.17
CA ALA A 32 -6.60 18.31 2.52
C ALA A 32 -5.32 17.58 2.95
N GLN A 33 -4.44 18.24 3.65
CA GLN A 33 -3.16 17.70 4.12
C GLN A 33 -3.33 16.36 4.86
N THR A 34 -4.33 16.26 5.72
CA THR A 34 -4.69 15.05 6.47
C THR A 34 -5.05 13.84 5.57
N CYS A 35 -5.51 14.11 4.33
CA CYS A 35 -5.83 13.06 3.34
C CYS A 35 -4.62 12.66 2.50
N GLN A 36 -3.63 13.53 2.38
CA GLN A 36 -2.47 13.36 1.51
C GLN A 36 -1.20 12.90 2.25
N GLU A 37 -1.12 13.14 3.56
CA GLU A 37 0.02 12.74 4.38
C GLU A 37 -0.28 11.48 5.20
N GLU A 38 0.75 10.69 5.46
CA GLU A 38 0.66 9.54 6.35
C GLU A 38 0.70 10.00 7.81
N ILE A 39 -0.44 9.91 8.53
CA ILE A 39 -0.54 10.33 9.93
C ILE A 39 0.21 9.38 10.86
N PHE A 40 0.35 8.12 10.48
CA PHE A 40 0.98 7.04 11.27
C PHE A 40 0.38 6.87 12.67
N GLY A 41 -0.95 6.95 12.76
CA GLY A 41 -1.70 6.87 14.03
C GLY A 41 -3.12 6.33 13.83
N PRO A 42 -3.92 6.20 14.92
CA PRO A 42 -5.26 5.65 14.88
C PRO A 42 -6.29 6.65 14.34
N VAL A 43 -6.04 7.18 13.15
CA VAL A 43 -6.88 8.18 12.48
C VAL A 43 -7.41 7.59 11.17
N LEU A 44 -8.71 7.70 10.95
CA LEU A 44 -9.39 7.30 9.73
C LEU A 44 -10.08 8.51 9.12
N VAL A 45 -9.81 8.80 7.85
CA VAL A 45 -10.56 9.78 7.07
C VAL A 45 -11.62 9.07 6.24
N VAL A 46 -12.85 9.58 6.29
CA VAL A 46 -13.97 9.05 5.51
C VAL A 46 -14.45 10.12 4.55
N MET A 47 -14.46 9.77 3.27
CA MET A 47 -14.93 10.64 2.18
C MET A 47 -16.02 9.92 1.39
N SER A 48 -16.99 10.68 0.89
CA SER A 48 -17.98 10.20 -0.08
C SER A 48 -17.46 10.37 -1.50
N TYR A 49 -18.05 9.62 -2.43
CA TYR A 49 -17.84 9.77 -3.86
C TYR A 49 -19.17 9.74 -4.59
N ASP A 50 -19.27 10.44 -5.71
CA ASP A 50 -20.52 10.58 -6.45
C ASP A 50 -20.75 9.43 -7.44
N ASN A 51 -19.68 8.92 -8.03
CA ASN A 51 -19.72 7.84 -9.02
C ASN A 51 -18.40 7.07 -9.06
N GLU A 52 -18.33 6.03 -9.89
CA GLU A 52 -17.17 5.15 -9.99
C GLU A 52 -15.90 5.88 -10.48
N GLN A 53 -16.05 6.84 -11.39
CA GLN A 53 -14.93 7.61 -11.91
C GLN A 53 -14.34 8.50 -10.81
N ASP A 54 -15.18 9.20 -10.09
CA ASP A 54 -14.81 10.04 -8.95
C ASP A 54 -14.12 9.22 -7.84
N LEU A 55 -14.66 8.02 -7.54
CA LEU A 55 -14.00 7.08 -6.60
C LEU A 55 -12.56 6.76 -7.02
N ILE A 56 -12.36 6.42 -8.30
CA ILE A 56 -11.05 6.03 -8.83
C ILE A 56 -10.08 7.22 -8.83
N GLU A 57 -10.56 8.38 -9.21
CA GLU A 57 -9.76 9.62 -9.22
C GLU A 57 -9.33 9.98 -7.80
N GLN A 58 -10.24 10.01 -6.83
CA GLN A 58 -9.90 10.29 -5.43
C GLN A 58 -8.93 9.25 -4.86
N ALA A 59 -9.15 7.97 -5.13
CA ALA A 59 -8.31 6.89 -4.62
C ALA A 59 -6.88 6.89 -5.21
N ASN A 60 -6.74 7.33 -6.46
CA ASN A 60 -5.43 7.43 -7.12
C ASN A 60 -4.74 8.78 -6.91
N ASP A 61 -5.47 9.82 -6.48
CA ASP A 61 -4.93 11.14 -6.17
C ASP A 61 -4.24 11.15 -4.79
N SER A 62 -3.12 10.45 -4.74
CA SER A 62 -2.23 10.34 -3.58
C SER A 62 -0.82 9.98 -4.07
N CYS A 63 0.20 10.44 -3.37
CA CYS A 63 1.58 10.00 -3.60
C CYS A 63 1.83 8.56 -3.14
N PHE A 64 0.91 7.96 -2.40
CA PHE A 64 1.00 6.59 -1.91
C PHE A 64 0.19 5.61 -2.76
N GLY A 65 0.60 4.34 -2.74
CA GLY A 65 -0.08 3.27 -3.45
C GLY A 65 0.30 1.89 -2.92
N LEU A 66 0.17 1.65 -1.60
CA LEU A 66 0.55 0.37 -1.02
C LEU A 66 -0.54 -0.69 -1.25
N ALA A 67 -1.75 -0.42 -0.78
CA ALA A 67 -2.82 -1.41 -0.81
C ALA A 67 -4.21 -0.77 -0.74
N ALA A 68 -5.21 -1.49 -1.24
CA ALA A 68 -6.62 -1.12 -1.16
C ALA A 68 -7.49 -2.33 -0.80
N GLY A 69 -8.63 -2.05 -0.15
CA GLY A 69 -9.70 -3.01 0.09
C GLY A 69 -11.00 -2.55 -0.58
N ILE A 70 -11.70 -3.44 -1.27
CA ILE A 70 -12.95 -3.17 -1.96
C ILE A 70 -14.03 -4.10 -1.39
N TRP A 71 -15.16 -3.55 -0.96
CA TRP A 71 -16.32 -4.32 -0.51
C TRP A 71 -17.51 -4.06 -1.42
N THR A 72 -18.00 -5.08 -2.08
CA THR A 72 -19.17 -5.01 -2.98
C THR A 72 -19.66 -6.41 -3.33
N GLU A 73 -20.96 -6.53 -3.60
CA GLU A 73 -21.56 -7.75 -4.16
C GLU A 73 -21.34 -7.87 -5.68
N ASN A 74 -21.05 -6.75 -6.35
CA ASN A 74 -20.79 -6.73 -7.79
C ASN A 74 -19.30 -7.01 -8.09
N TYR A 75 -18.96 -8.28 -8.30
CA TYR A 75 -17.61 -8.71 -8.58
C TYR A 75 -17.01 -8.11 -9.87
N ARG A 76 -17.83 -7.84 -10.89
CA ARG A 76 -17.36 -7.23 -12.14
C ARG A 76 -16.91 -5.79 -11.90
N LYS A 77 -17.67 -5.05 -11.10
CA LYS A 77 -17.31 -3.69 -10.67
C LYS A 77 -16.05 -3.72 -9.83
N ALA A 78 -15.99 -4.62 -8.84
CA ALA A 78 -14.80 -4.79 -8.00
C ALA A 78 -13.53 -5.05 -8.83
N TRP A 79 -13.64 -5.97 -9.81
CA TRP A 79 -12.50 -6.33 -10.67
C TRP A 79 -12.04 -5.17 -11.56
N LYS A 80 -12.99 -4.42 -12.12
CA LYS A 80 -12.70 -3.21 -12.91
C LYS A 80 -11.96 -2.18 -12.06
N ILE A 81 -12.48 -1.85 -10.89
CA ILE A 81 -11.86 -0.87 -9.96
C ILE A 81 -10.48 -1.37 -9.54
N ALA A 82 -10.35 -2.63 -9.12
CA ALA A 82 -9.08 -3.21 -8.68
C ALA A 82 -7.96 -3.10 -9.71
N ARG A 83 -8.27 -3.18 -11.01
CA ARG A 83 -7.30 -3.04 -12.09
C ARG A 83 -6.92 -1.59 -12.40
N THR A 84 -7.73 -0.64 -11.98
CA THR A 84 -7.53 0.78 -12.25
C THR A 84 -6.83 1.49 -11.08
N LEU A 85 -6.94 0.94 -9.88
CA LEU A 85 -6.26 1.49 -8.72
C LEU A 85 -4.74 1.34 -8.83
N GLU A 86 -4.03 2.42 -8.59
CA GLU A 86 -2.56 2.51 -8.63
C GLU A 86 -1.94 2.07 -7.30
N VAL A 87 -2.19 0.82 -6.93
CA VAL A 87 -1.71 0.22 -5.68
C VAL A 87 -1.11 -1.17 -5.93
N GLY A 88 -0.19 -1.56 -5.07
CA GLY A 88 0.51 -2.83 -5.21
C GLY A 88 -0.31 -4.06 -4.83
N THR A 89 -1.31 -3.92 -3.97
CA THR A 89 -2.18 -5.03 -3.55
C THR A 89 -3.63 -4.57 -3.45
N VAL A 90 -4.56 -5.35 -3.98
CA VAL A 90 -5.99 -5.12 -3.80
C VAL A 90 -6.65 -6.36 -3.21
N TRP A 91 -7.43 -6.17 -2.16
CA TRP A 91 -8.30 -7.19 -1.60
C TRP A 91 -9.76 -6.90 -1.96
N ILE A 92 -10.50 -7.92 -2.33
CA ILE A 92 -11.93 -7.83 -2.62
C ILE A 92 -12.69 -8.66 -1.61
N ASN A 93 -13.60 -8.04 -0.86
CA ASN A 93 -14.43 -8.63 0.20
C ASN A 93 -13.60 -9.38 1.28
N THR A 94 -12.37 -8.97 1.45
CA THR A 94 -11.43 -9.46 2.48
C THR A 94 -10.40 -8.37 2.76
N TYR A 95 -9.58 -8.52 3.82
CA TYR A 95 -8.51 -7.58 4.12
C TYR A 95 -7.35 -8.28 4.84
N LYS A 96 -6.13 -7.81 4.56
CA LYS A 96 -4.86 -8.31 5.15
C LYS A 96 -4.65 -9.83 5.03
N LYS A 97 -5.27 -10.49 4.04
CA LYS A 97 -4.95 -11.88 3.70
C LYS A 97 -3.81 -11.91 2.70
N PHE A 98 -2.74 -12.60 3.07
CA PHE A 98 -1.54 -12.71 2.25
C PHE A 98 -1.28 -14.17 1.86
N SER A 99 -0.71 -14.36 0.67
CA SER A 99 -0.08 -15.60 0.27
C SER A 99 1.44 -15.43 0.23
N ILE A 100 2.19 -16.45 0.65
CA ILE A 100 3.65 -16.45 0.55
C ILE A 100 4.13 -16.39 -0.92
N SER A 101 3.31 -16.89 -1.84
CA SER A 101 3.61 -16.93 -3.28
C SER A 101 3.24 -15.66 -4.04
N ALA A 102 2.44 -14.77 -3.44
CA ALA A 102 2.05 -13.51 -4.05
C ALA A 102 3.00 -12.38 -3.64
N PRO A 103 3.52 -11.59 -4.59
CA PRO A 103 4.38 -10.47 -4.26
C PRO A 103 3.60 -9.40 -3.49
N PHE A 104 4.27 -8.75 -2.53
CA PHE A 104 3.74 -7.62 -1.76
C PHE A 104 4.69 -6.43 -1.86
N GLY A 105 4.16 -5.25 -2.07
CA GLY A 105 4.90 -3.99 -2.12
C GLY A 105 4.07 -2.87 -2.75
N GLY A 106 4.55 -1.64 -2.64
CA GLY A 106 3.82 -0.44 -3.04
C GLY A 106 4.08 0.02 -4.47
N PHE A 107 3.20 0.89 -4.93
CA PHE A 107 3.40 1.79 -6.06
C PHE A 107 3.78 3.17 -5.51
N LYS A 108 4.20 4.07 -6.37
CA LYS A 108 4.53 5.47 -6.03
C LYS A 108 5.49 5.53 -4.82
N ASP A 109 5.28 6.47 -3.91
CA ASP A 109 6.14 6.66 -2.73
C ASP A 109 5.96 5.60 -1.64
N SER A 110 5.00 4.68 -1.81
CA SER A 110 4.84 3.54 -0.87
C SER A 110 5.98 2.52 -0.93
N GLY A 111 6.90 2.65 -1.87
CA GLY A 111 8.15 1.91 -1.86
C GLY A 111 8.53 1.29 -3.19
N ILE A 112 9.79 0.84 -3.24
CA ILE A 112 10.42 0.20 -4.40
C ILE A 112 10.66 -1.28 -4.09
N GLY A 113 10.48 -2.12 -5.10
CA GLY A 113 10.69 -3.57 -4.96
C GLY A 113 9.46 -4.32 -4.47
N ARG A 114 9.63 -5.60 -4.25
CA ARG A 114 8.56 -6.50 -3.77
C ARG A 114 9.14 -7.50 -2.79
N GLU A 115 8.38 -7.77 -1.74
CA GLU A 115 8.58 -8.90 -0.84
C GLU A 115 7.71 -10.07 -1.27
N LYS A 116 8.00 -11.26 -0.74
CA LYS A 116 7.27 -12.50 -1.03
C LYS A 116 7.31 -12.89 -2.52
N GLY A 117 6.75 -14.05 -2.82
CA GLY A 117 6.75 -14.59 -4.17
C GLY A 117 8.14 -14.72 -4.77
N ARG A 118 8.20 -15.02 -6.06
CA ARG A 118 9.46 -15.14 -6.81
C ARG A 118 10.27 -13.82 -6.80
N GLN A 119 9.58 -12.68 -6.87
CA GLN A 119 10.25 -11.38 -6.93
C GLN A 119 10.98 -11.06 -5.62
N GLY A 120 10.39 -11.45 -4.47
CA GLY A 120 11.07 -11.31 -3.18
C GLY A 120 12.36 -12.10 -3.11
N ILE A 121 12.39 -13.33 -3.65
CA ILE A 121 13.60 -14.16 -3.69
C ILE A 121 14.67 -13.49 -4.59
N LEU A 122 14.27 -12.95 -5.74
CA LEU A 122 15.19 -12.29 -6.67
C LEU A 122 15.91 -11.09 -6.04
N SER A 123 15.32 -10.43 -5.05
CA SER A 123 15.96 -9.31 -4.33
C SER A 123 17.18 -9.73 -3.51
N TYR A 124 17.33 -11.02 -3.20
CA TYR A 124 18.48 -11.60 -2.49
C TYR A 124 19.49 -12.27 -3.43
N MET A 125 19.31 -12.15 -4.74
CA MET A 125 20.14 -12.82 -5.74
C MET A 125 20.92 -11.80 -6.57
N GLN A 126 22.09 -12.23 -7.05
CA GLN A 126 22.90 -11.51 -8.04
C GLN A 126 22.87 -12.26 -9.37
N GLN A 127 22.66 -11.55 -10.45
CA GLN A 127 22.74 -12.12 -11.80
C GLN A 127 24.18 -12.03 -12.33
N LYS A 128 24.67 -13.11 -12.92
CA LYS A 128 25.97 -13.17 -13.58
C LYS A 128 25.81 -13.77 -14.97
N SER A 129 26.35 -13.10 -15.98
CA SER A 129 26.48 -13.63 -17.33
C SER A 129 27.91 -14.13 -17.55
N ILE A 130 28.05 -15.32 -18.14
CA ILE A 130 29.34 -15.92 -18.50
C ILE A 130 29.30 -16.22 -20.00
N TYR A 131 30.24 -15.67 -20.72
CA TYR A 131 30.41 -15.92 -22.15
C TYR A 131 31.72 -16.70 -22.34
N LEU A 132 31.63 -17.89 -22.94
CA LEU A 132 32.79 -18.72 -23.28
C LEU A 132 32.90 -18.82 -24.79
N GLY A 133 33.94 -18.21 -25.34
CA GLY A 133 34.30 -18.39 -26.75
C GLY A 133 35.16 -19.66 -26.91
N LEU A 134 34.72 -20.59 -27.75
CA LEU A 134 35.47 -21.81 -28.06
C LEU A 134 36.23 -21.72 -29.38
N ASN A 135 36.09 -20.61 -30.12
CA ASN A 135 36.78 -20.38 -31.38
C ASN A 135 37.94 -19.41 -31.19
N GLU A 136 39.07 -19.69 -31.81
CA GLU A 136 40.29 -18.84 -31.81
C GLU A 136 40.16 -17.52 -32.62
N GLN A 137 38.96 -17.14 -33.02
CA GLN A 137 38.78 -15.85 -33.69
C GLN A 137 38.94 -14.73 -32.66
N ALA A 138 39.88 -13.83 -32.96
CA ALA A 138 40.12 -12.63 -32.19
C ALA A 138 38.80 -11.85 -32.01
N ASN A 139 38.52 -11.44 -30.79
CA ASN A 139 37.36 -10.59 -30.50
C ASN A 139 37.59 -9.25 -31.23
N PRO A 140 36.71 -8.85 -32.18
CA PRO A 140 36.97 -7.62 -32.98
C PRO A 140 36.96 -6.33 -32.14
N TRP A 141 36.73 -6.43 -30.83
CA TRP A 141 36.73 -5.31 -29.88
C TRP A 141 37.88 -5.38 -28.84
N ALA A 142 38.88 -6.22 -29.07
CA ALA A 142 39.99 -6.48 -28.13
C ALA A 142 41.29 -5.84 -28.55
N ASP A 143 41.26 -4.65 -29.16
CA ASP A 143 42.42 -3.76 -29.40
C ASP A 143 42.49 -2.67 -28.36
#